data_087bba23d8c148d4c18b16f7f5d0e531
#
_entry.id   087bba23d8c148d4c18b16f7f5d0e531
#
_cell.length_a   1.000
_cell.length_b   1.000
_cell.length_c   1.000
_cell.angle_alpha   90.00
_cell.angle_beta   90.00
_cell.angle_gamma   90.00
#
_symmetry.space_group_name_H-M   'P 1'
#
loop_
_entity.id
_entity.type
_entity.pdbx_description
1 polymer ?
#
loop_
_entity_poly.entity_id
_entity_poly.type
_entity_poly.pdbx_seq_one_letter_code
_entity_poly.pdbx_strand_id
1 'polypeptide(L)'
;MTTLETLFSPMKKEKLRQAALVRTSCRSFAGAPDTAAFAALSYVVGRCALPGARLVLTPVDESLFTGTILGMGRITGCKMAAVVIACGTEALCRVNAGILGEAFVLEATALGLGTCWVSGTYRRKQIRLPMQENETVLAVIAVGVPEKPLQAPENRRRKPLDKLMNAVPADGMMLDVAKLVQIA
;
A
#
# COMPACT_ATOMS: atom_id res chain seq x y z
N MET A 1 2.25 20.26 -8.98
CA MET A 1 2.94 19.33 -8.08
C MET A 1 2.15 19.26 -6.78
N THR A 2 1.63 18.08 -6.43
CA THR A 2 0.98 17.90 -5.13
C THR A 2 2.08 17.68 -4.11
N THR A 3 2.28 18.61 -3.21
CA THR A 3 3.20 18.41 -2.08
C THR A 3 2.57 17.43 -1.10
N LEU A 4 3.38 16.75 -0.28
CA LEU A 4 2.89 15.91 0.82
C LEU A 4 1.85 16.64 1.69
N GLU A 5 1.95 17.98 1.81
CA GLU A 5 1.00 18.81 2.55
C GLU A 5 -0.42 18.83 1.96
N THR A 6 -0.58 18.78 0.63
CA THR A 6 -1.91 18.72 0.00
C THR A 6 -2.55 17.34 0.02
N LEU A 7 -1.75 16.27 0.14
CA LEU A 7 -2.23 14.92 0.45
C LEU A 7 -2.82 14.85 1.87
N PHE A 8 -2.37 15.70 2.76
CA PHE A 8 -2.68 15.66 4.19
C PHE A 8 -3.46 16.90 4.67
N SER A 9 -4.50 17.34 3.92
CA SER A 9 -5.43 18.36 4.48
C SER A 9 -5.95 17.89 5.86
N PRO A 10 -6.23 18.78 6.83
CA PRO A 10 -6.63 18.38 8.20
C PRO A 10 -7.80 17.40 8.24
N MET A 11 -8.80 17.57 7.38
CA MET A 11 -9.96 16.70 7.29
C MET A 11 -9.61 15.33 6.69
N LYS A 12 -8.65 15.31 5.75
CA LYS A 12 -8.17 14.08 5.13
C LYS A 12 -7.23 13.30 6.06
N LYS A 13 -6.43 14.00 6.87
CA LYS A 13 -5.54 13.38 7.86
C LYS A 13 -6.30 12.52 8.87
N GLU A 14 -7.40 13.01 9.42
CA GLU A 14 -8.18 12.24 10.38
C GLU A 14 -8.80 10.99 9.74
N LYS A 15 -9.34 11.11 8.52
CA LYS A 15 -9.87 9.96 7.78
C LYS A 15 -8.81 8.89 7.52
N LEU A 16 -7.61 9.29 7.13
CA LEU A 16 -6.48 8.38 6.91
C LEU A 16 -5.97 7.78 8.23
N ARG A 17 -5.98 8.55 9.31
CA ARG A 17 -5.65 8.05 10.65
C ARG A 17 -6.61 6.94 11.09
N GLN A 18 -7.91 7.12 10.90
CA GLN A 18 -8.90 6.10 11.20
C GLN A 18 -8.71 4.86 10.29
N ALA A 19 -8.41 5.07 9.01
CA ALA A 19 -8.08 3.96 8.11
C ALA A 19 -6.86 3.17 8.60
N ALA A 20 -5.82 3.82 9.12
CA ALA A 20 -4.63 3.16 9.66
C ALA A 20 -4.95 2.24 10.85
N LEU A 21 -5.96 2.57 11.66
CA LEU A 21 -6.37 1.76 12.80
C LEU A 21 -7.07 0.45 12.38
N VAL A 22 -7.84 0.48 11.29
CA VAL A 22 -8.60 -0.68 10.80
C VAL A 22 -7.90 -1.44 9.68
N ARG A 23 -6.88 -0.84 9.05
CA ARG A 23 -6.12 -1.46 7.96
C ARG A 23 -5.53 -2.81 8.39
N THR A 24 -5.81 -3.82 7.63
CA THR A 24 -5.23 -5.15 7.77
C THR A 24 -4.94 -5.75 6.39
N SER A 25 -4.05 -6.75 6.32
CA SER A 25 -3.76 -7.45 5.06
C SER A 25 -4.95 -8.33 4.68
N CYS A 26 -5.76 -7.85 3.73
CA CYS A 26 -6.87 -8.58 3.16
C CYS A 26 -6.37 -9.52 2.06
N ARG A 27 -6.68 -10.81 2.16
CA ARG A 27 -6.27 -11.82 1.17
C ARG A 27 -7.44 -12.48 0.44
N SER A 28 -8.67 -12.26 0.91
CA SER A 28 -9.89 -12.78 0.28
C SER A 28 -10.79 -11.64 -0.13
N PHE A 29 -11.07 -11.55 -1.41
CA PHE A 29 -11.82 -10.46 -2.01
C PHE A 29 -13.12 -10.99 -2.64
N ALA A 30 -14.22 -10.29 -2.42
CA ALA A 30 -15.52 -10.56 -3.07
C ALA A 30 -15.54 -10.06 -4.52
N GLY A 31 -14.66 -9.11 -4.88
CA GLY A 31 -14.58 -8.58 -6.24
C GLY A 31 -13.77 -7.29 -6.36
N ALA A 32 -13.85 -6.68 -7.54
CA ALA A 32 -13.23 -5.39 -7.82
C ALA A 32 -13.91 -4.25 -7.05
N PRO A 33 -13.23 -3.10 -6.86
CA PRO A 33 -13.87 -1.86 -6.45
C PRO A 33 -15.00 -1.50 -7.41
N ASP A 34 -16.07 -0.89 -6.92
CA ASP A 34 -17.11 -0.32 -7.77
C ASP A 34 -16.58 0.90 -8.56
N THR A 35 -17.39 1.42 -9.46
CA THR A 35 -17.03 2.54 -10.35
C THR A 35 -16.63 3.79 -9.55
N ALA A 36 -17.32 4.10 -8.46
CA ALA A 36 -17.05 5.28 -7.64
C ALA A 36 -15.72 5.13 -6.88
N ALA A 37 -15.49 3.98 -6.25
CA ALA A 37 -14.25 3.66 -5.56
C ALA A 37 -13.07 3.58 -6.55
N PHE A 38 -13.27 3.00 -7.73
CA PHE A 38 -12.25 2.98 -8.78
C PHE A 38 -11.87 4.38 -9.24
N ALA A 39 -12.84 5.26 -9.47
CA ALA A 39 -12.59 6.66 -9.84
C ALA A 39 -11.82 7.40 -8.73
N ALA A 40 -12.20 7.20 -7.46
CA ALA A 40 -11.50 7.80 -6.33
C ALA A 40 -10.04 7.31 -6.23
N LEU A 41 -9.80 6.00 -6.38
CA LEU A 41 -8.45 5.45 -6.36
C LEU A 41 -7.62 5.90 -7.56
N SER A 42 -8.21 5.98 -8.76
CA SER A 42 -7.54 6.51 -9.96
C SER A 42 -7.14 7.97 -9.79
N TYR A 43 -7.98 8.77 -9.15
CA TYR A 43 -7.66 10.15 -8.80
C TYR A 43 -6.48 10.24 -7.81
N VAL A 44 -6.46 9.39 -6.78
CA VAL A 44 -5.33 9.30 -5.84
C VAL A 44 -4.04 8.95 -6.57
N VAL A 45 -4.07 7.90 -7.39
CA VAL A 45 -2.89 7.47 -8.18
C VAL A 45 -2.40 8.58 -9.12
N GLY A 46 -3.29 9.29 -9.80
CA GLY A 46 -2.94 10.38 -10.72
C GLY A 46 -2.38 11.63 -10.04
N ARG A 47 -2.74 11.87 -8.77
CA ARG A 47 -2.26 13.04 -8.00
C ARG A 47 -1.05 12.76 -7.12
N CYS A 48 -0.88 11.52 -6.70
CA CYS A 48 0.23 11.13 -5.84
C CYS A 48 1.49 10.91 -6.67
N ALA A 49 2.22 11.97 -6.94
CA ALA A 49 3.52 11.90 -7.59
C ALA A 49 4.61 12.35 -6.62
N LEU A 50 5.55 11.48 -6.35
CA LEU A 50 6.81 11.81 -5.66
C LEU A 50 7.98 11.59 -6.62
N PRO A 51 9.08 12.36 -6.51
CA PRO A 51 10.25 12.19 -7.38
C PRO A 51 10.75 10.74 -7.37
N GLY A 52 10.97 10.18 -8.54
CA GLY A 52 11.49 8.82 -8.70
C GLY A 52 10.55 7.70 -8.28
N ALA A 53 9.24 7.95 -8.19
CA ALA A 53 8.26 6.94 -7.86
C ALA A 53 6.91 7.17 -8.53
N ARG A 54 6.22 6.09 -8.90
CA ARG A 54 4.84 6.13 -9.40
C ARG A 54 4.04 4.90 -9.01
N LEU A 55 2.73 5.05 -9.02
CA LEU A 55 1.77 3.96 -8.92
C LEU A 55 1.03 3.78 -10.23
N VAL A 56 0.65 2.55 -10.54
CA VAL A 56 -0.26 2.24 -11.65
C VAL A 56 -1.36 1.32 -11.16
N LEU A 57 -2.60 1.78 -11.23
CA LEU A 57 -3.77 0.96 -10.93
C LEU A 57 -4.15 0.17 -12.18
N THR A 58 -4.24 -1.15 -12.09
CA THR A 58 -4.49 -2.03 -13.24
C THR A 58 -5.38 -3.20 -12.88
N PRO A 59 -6.27 -3.63 -13.79
CA PRO A 59 -6.95 -4.92 -13.66
C PRO A 59 -5.93 -6.05 -13.62
N VAL A 60 -6.23 -7.09 -12.84
CA VAL A 60 -5.37 -8.27 -12.71
C VAL A 60 -6.20 -9.55 -12.70
N ASP A 61 -5.56 -10.65 -13.08
CA ASP A 61 -6.08 -11.99 -12.87
C ASP A 61 -5.51 -12.59 -11.58
N GLU A 62 -6.27 -13.48 -10.95
CA GLU A 62 -5.83 -14.15 -9.71
C GLU A 62 -4.52 -14.91 -9.88
N SER A 63 -4.19 -15.36 -11.07
CA SER A 63 -2.94 -16.05 -11.37
C SER A 63 -1.71 -15.18 -11.11
N LEU A 64 -1.86 -13.85 -11.05
CA LEU A 64 -0.79 -12.94 -10.61
C LEU A 64 -0.28 -13.32 -9.21
N PHE A 65 -1.15 -13.78 -8.32
CA PHE A 65 -0.87 -14.04 -6.90
C PHE A 65 -0.71 -15.52 -6.55
N THR A 66 -0.29 -16.36 -7.47
CA THR A 66 -0.26 -17.81 -7.29
C THR A 66 0.87 -18.36 -6.43
N GLY A 67 1.68 -17.51 -5.81
CA GLY A 67 2.76 -17.94 -4.92
C GLY A 67 2.26 -18.18 -3.50
N THR A 68 2.11 -19.43 -3.07
CA THR A 68 2.09 -19.77 -1.65
C THR A 68 3.53 -19.89 -1.15
N ILE A 69 4.03 -18.91 -0.45
CA ILE A 69 5.17 -19.12 0.44
C ILE A 69 4.58 -19.59 1.77
N LEU A 70 5.15 -20.65 2.32
CA LEU A 70 4.81 -21.25 3.62
C LEU A 70 4.37 -20.17 4.64
N GLY A 71 3.10 -20.21 5.06
CA GLY A 71 2.55 -19.35 6.11
C GLY A 71 1.94 -18.01 5.68
N MET A 72 2.01 -17.60 4.42
CA MET A 72 1.53 -16.27 3.98
C MET A 72 0.20 -16.27 3.21
N GLY A 73 -0.65 -17.25 3.33
CA GLY A 73 -1.98 -17.27 2.73
C GLY A 73 -2.07 -16.85 1.26
N ARG A 74 -2.85 -17.55 0.46
CA ARG A 74 -3.12 -17.23 -0.94
C ARG A 74 -4.03 -16.01 -1.05
N ILE A 75 -3.82 -15.14 -2.04
CA ILE A 75 -4.77 -14.09 -2.42
C ILE A 75 -5.80 -14.68 -3.37
N THR A 76 -7.09 -14.50 -3.06
CA THR A 76 -8.23 -15.01 -3.83
C THR A 76 -9.24 -13.90 -4.14
N GLY A 77 -9.94 -13.99 -5.27
CA GLY A 77 -10.99 -13.04 -5.67
C GLY A 77 -10.48 -11.65 -6.10
N CYS A 78 -9.17 -11.40 -6.06
CA CYS A 78 -8.61 -10.12 -6.43
C CYS A 78 -8.68 -9.89 -7.94
N LYS A 79 -9.28 -8.77 -8.36
CA LYS A 79 -9.43 -8.36 -9.77
C LYS A 79 -8.73 -7.05 -10.11
N MET A 80 -8.14 -6.37 -9.12
CA MET A 80 -7.50 -5.07 -9.27
C MET A 80 -6.24 -5.00 -8.40
N ALA A 81 -5.20 -4.35 -8.90
CA ALA A 81 -4.00 -4.11 -8.12
C ALA A 81 -3.37 -2.75 -8.44
N ALA A 82 -2.69 -2.17 -7.46
CA ALA A 82 -1.78 -1.06 -7.69
C ALA A 82 -0.34 -1.59 -7.75
N VAL A 83 0.35 -1.28 -8.85
CA VAL A 83 1.76 -1.62 -9.05
C VAL A 83 2.62 -0.48 -8.54
N VAL A 84 3.51 -0.77 -7.61
CA VAL A 84 4.42 0.19 -6.98
C VAL A 84 5.75 0.18 -7.72
N ILE A 85 6.11 1.30 -8.33
CA ILE A 85 7.26 1.41 -9.23
C ILE A 85 8.23 2.47 -8.70
N ALA A 86 9.51 2.08 -8.58
CA ALA A 86 10.61 3.02 -8.40
C ALA A 86 11.18 3.36 -9.78
N CYS A 87 11.42 4.66 -10.03
CA CYS A 87 11.97 5.21 -11.26
C CYS A 87 13.40 5.69 -10.97
N GLY A 88 14.36 4.77 -10.98
CA GLY A 88 15.75 4.97 -10.62
C GLY A 88 16.25 3.97 -9.59
N THR A 89 17.56 3.98 -9.34
CA THR A 89 18.25 3.06 -8.42
C THR A 89 18.48 3.64 -7.03
N GLU A 90 18.25 4.94 -6.85
CA GLU A 90 18.51 5.67 -5.62
C GLU A 90 17.59 5.19 -4.48
N ALA A 91 18.11 5.21 -3.27
CA ALA A 91 17.34 4.82 -2.08
C ALA A 91 16.07 5.67 -1.92
N LEU A 92 16.14 6.97 -2.24
CA LEU A 92 15.01 7.89 -2.16
C LEU A 92 13.85 7.47 -3.08
N CYS A 93 14.13 6.94 -4.28
CA CYS A 93 13.09 6.43 -5.19
C CYS A 93 12.29 5.29 -4.54
N ARG A 94 12.96 4.40 -3.84
CA ARG A 94 12.33 3.27 -3.12
C ARG A 94 11.52 3.75 -1.93
N VAL A 95 12.04 4.72 -1.16
CA VAL A 95 11.33 5.35 -0.03
C VAL A 95 10.06 6.03 -0.53
N ASN A 96 10.17 6.85 -1.59
CA ASN A 96 9.03 7.54 -2.18
C ASN A 96 7.98 6.57 -2.73
N ALA A 97 8.40 5.47 -3.36
CA ALA A 97 7.50 4.43 -3.82
C ALA A 97 6.74 3.77 -2.66
N GLY A 98 7.42 3.52 -1.54
CA GLY A 98 6.79 3.01 -0.30
C GLY A 98 5.76 4.00 0.27
N ILE A 99 6.10 5.29 0.33
CA ILE A 99 5.18 6.35 0.80
C ILE A 99 3.92 6.42 -0.09
N LEU A 100 4.09 6.42 -1.43
CA LEU A 100 2.96 6.42 -2.36
C LEU A 100 2.08 5.17 -2.18
N GLY A 101 2.70 4.01 -2.06
CA GLY A 101 1.97 2.75 -1.89
C GLY A 101 1.16 2.73 -0.59
N GLU A 102 1.71 3.20 0.54
CA GLU A 102 0.97 3.25 1.79
C GLU A 102 -0.12 4.33 1.77
N ALA A 103 0.11 5.48 1.14
CA ALA A 103 -0.93 6.49 0.94
C ALA A 103 -2.12 5.90 0.15
N PHE A 104 -1.86 5.11 -0.90
CA PHE A 104 -2.88 4.39 -1.64
C PHE A 104 -3.63 3.38 -0.75
N VAL A 105 -2.91 2.60 0.06
CA VAL A 105 -3.50 1.62 1.00
C VAL A 105 -4.44 2.29 1.98
N LEU A 106 -4.06 3.42 2.56
CA LEU A 106 -4.89 4.16 3.50
C LEU A 106 -6.14 4.75 2.82
N GLU A 107 -6.02 5.29 1.62
CA GLU A 107 -7.16 5.79 0.85
C GLU A 107 -8.14 4.67 0.49
N ALA A 108 -7.63 3.53 0.02
CA ALA A 108 -8.46 2.35 -0.26
C ALA A 108 -9.18 1.86 1.00
N THR A 109 -8.47 1.78 2.12
CA THR A 109 -9.06 1.40 3.41
C THR A 109 -10.13 2.39 3.87
N ALA A 110 -9.92 3.69 3.67
CA ALA A 110 -10.90 4.73 3.99
C ALA A 110 -12.17 4.67 3.13
N LEU A 111 -12.09 4.00 1.97
CA LEU A 111 -13.22 3.67 1.09
C LEU A 111 -13.87 2.32 1.45
N GLY A 112 -13.42 1.64 2.52
CA GLY A 112 -13.91 0.32 2.91
C GLY A 112 -13.32 -0.84 2.09
N LEU A 113 -12.29 -0.59 1.28
CA LEU A 113 -11.65 -1.61 0.46
C LEU A 113 -10.55 -2.36 1.23
N GLY A 114 -10.46 -3.66 0.98
CA GLY A 114 -9.36 -4.49 1.45
C GLY A 114 -8.11 -4.28 0.60
N THR A 115 -6.93 -4.36 1.24
CA THR A 115 -5.64 -4.26 0.56
C THR A 115 -4.64 -5.27 1.09
N CYS A 116 -3.68 -5.67 0.25
CA CYS A 116 -2.55 -6.49 0.67
C CYS A 116 -1.29 -6.16 -0.12
N TRP A 117 -0.22 -5.78 0.59
CA TRP A 117 1.11 -5.66 0.01
C TRP A 117 1.69 -7.03 -0.37
N VAL A 118 2.22 -7.14 -1.59
CA VAL A 118 2.85 -8.36 -2.13
C VAL A 118 4.16 -7.98 -2.80
N SER A 119 5.29 -8.34 -2.19
CA SER A 119 6.62 -8.00 -2.73
C SER A 119 7.38 -9.19 -3.34
N GLY A 120 7.14 -10.40 -2.87
CA GLY A 120 7.91 -11.58 -3.27
C GLY A 120 7.12 -12.73 -3.89
N THR A 121 5.80 -12.70 -3.81
CA THR A 121 4.92 -13.84 -4.14
C THR A 121 3.97 -13.57 -5.30
N TYR A 122 4.35 -12.71 -6.23
CA TYR A 122 3.60 -12.45 -7.44
C TYR A 122 4.39 -12.80 -8.71
N ARG A 123 3.70 -13.12 -9.79
CA ARG A 123 4.30 -13.45 -11.09
C ARG A 123 4.60 -12.17 -11.88
N ARG A 124 5.82 -11.63 -11.78
CA ARG A 124 6.24 -10.39 -12.48
C ARG A 124 5.92 -10.40 -13.98
N LYS A 125 6.03 -11.54 -14.66
CA LYS A 125 5.74 -11.67 -16.09
C LYS A 125 4.27 -11.40 -16.47
N GLN A 126 3.36 -11.39 -15.51
CA GLN A 126 1.94 -11.07 -15.74
C GLN A 126 1.61 -9.59 -15.60
N ILE A 127 2.56 -8.79 -15.11
CA ILE A 127 2.42 -7.33 -15.09
C ILE A 127 2.71 -6.82 -16.49
N ARG A 128 1.64 -6.43 -17.20
CA ARG A 128 1.73 -5.89 -18.56
C ARG A 128 1.56 -4.37 -18.53
N LEU A 129 2.60 -3.68 -18.13
CA LEU A 129 2.66 -2.23 -18.09
C LEU A 129 3.79 -1.71 -18.97
N PRO A 130 3.62 -0.55 -19.61
CA PRO A 130 4.74 0.14 -20.25
C PRO A 130 5.72 0.57 -19.16
N MET A 131 6.94 0.04 -19.23
CA MET A 131 8.04 0.31 -18.30
C MET A 131 9.16 1.05 -19.03
N GLN A 132 9.78 2.02 -18.35
CA GLN A 132 11.01 2.66 -18.80
C GLN A 132 12.23 1.83 -18.34
N GLU A 133 13.39 2.05 -18.98
CA GLU A 133 14.61 1.29 -18.67
C GLU A 133 15.06 1.42 -17.21
N ASN A 134 14.84 2.61 -16.64
CA ASN A 134 15.21 2.91 -15.25
C ASN A 134 14.12 2.56 -14.22
N GLU A 135 13.04 1.88 -14.63
CA GLU A 135 11.93 1.55 -13.74
C GLU A 135 12.02 0.13 -13.20
N THR A 136 11.70 -0.02 -11.93
CA THR A 136 11.65 -1.32 -11.24
C THR A 136 10.35 -1.46 -10.46
N VAL A 137 9.61 -2.56 -10.71
CA VAL A 137 8.47 -2.93 -9.86
C VAL A 137 8.99 -3.42 -8.51
N LEU A 138 8.66 -2.71 -7.44
CA LEU A 138 9.04 -3.07 -6.07
C LEU A 138 8.04 -4.01 -5.42
N ALA A 139 6.76 -3.74 -5.63
CA ALA A 139 5.68 -4.50 -5.04
C ALA A 139 4.39 -4.33 -5.86
N VAL A 140 3.42 -5.17 -5.54
CA VAL A 140 2.04 -5.07 -6.00
C VAL A 140 1.14 -4.99 -4.78
N ILE A 141 0.16 -4.11 -4.81
CA ILE A 141 -0.86 -3.99 -3.75
C ILE A 141 -2.16 -4.53 -4.33
N ALA A 142 -2.58 -5.72 -3.89
CA ALA A 142 -3.91 -6.24 -4.18
C ALA A 142 -4.96 -5.31 -3.57
N VAL A 143 -6.03 -5.00 -4.29
CA VAL A 143 -7.12 -4.12 -3.82
C VAL A 143 -8.47 -4.61 -4.32
N GLY A 144 -9.49 -4.53 -3.49
CA GLY A 144 -10.85 -4.94 -3.85
C GLY A 144 -11.83 -4.89 -2.68
N VAL A 145 -13.05 -5.28 -2.95
CA VAL A 145 -14.07 -5.45 -1.90
C VAL A 145 -13.67 -6.64 -1.03
N PRO A 146 -13.48 -6.47 0.28
CA PRO A 146 -13.12 -7.59 1.16
C PRO A 146 -14.32 -8.54 1.35
N GLU A 147 -14.08 -9.85 1.43
CA GLU A 147 -15.14 -10.83 1.74
C GLU A 147 -15.73 -10.64 3.13
N LYS A 148 -14.92 -10.12 4.06
CA LYS A 148 -15.34 -9.81 5.44
C LYS A 148 -15.07 -8.34 5.72
N PRO A 149 -15.96 -7.64 6.47
CA PRO A 149 -15.75 -6.25 6.84
C PRO A 149 -14.36 -6.03 7.46
N LEU A 150 -13.74 -4.90 7.13
CA LEU A 150 -12.49 -4.50 7.75
C LEU A 150 -12.73 -4.20 9.22
N GLN A 151 -12.01 -4.87 10.09
CA GLN A 151 -12.07 -4.68 11.54
C GLN A 151 -10.67 -4.47 12.09
N ALA A 152 -10.55 -3.57 13.06
CA ALA A 152 -9.32 -3.45 13.82
C ALA A 152 -9.04 -4.79 14.53
N PRO A 153 -7.88 -5.43 14.33
CA PRO A 153 -7.57 -6.66 15.01
C PRO A 153 -7.44 -6.40 16.52
N GLU A 154 -8.20 -7.14 17.34
CA GLU A 154 -8.23 -7.01 18.80
C GLU A 154 -6.83 -7.19 19.42
N ASN A 155 -6.02 -8.05 18.85
CA ASN A 155 -4.68 -8.37 19.33
C ASN A 155 -3.65 -8.29 18.20
N ARG A 156 -3.21 -7.07 17.84
CA ARG A 156 -2.10 -6.90 16.91
C ARG A 156 -0.79 -7.30 17.60
N ARG A 157 -0.23 -8.44 17.22
CA ARG A 157 1.15 -8.76 17.58
C ARG A 157 2.08 -7.85 16.78
N ARG A 158 2.72 -6.90 17.45
CA ARG A 158 3.76 -6.05 16.89
C ARG A 158 5.14 -6.54 17.31
N LYS A 159 6.10 -6.44 16.41
CA LYS A 159 7.51 -6.63 16.82
C LYS A 159 7.90 -5.48 17.75
N PRO A 160 8.68 -5.73 18.81
CA PRO A 160 9.22 -4.65 19.64
C PRO A 160 10.07 -3.70 18.81
N LEU A 161 10.15 -2.44 19.24
CA LEU A 161 10.76 -1.36 18.46
C LEU A 161 12.24 -1.60 18.15
N ASP A 162 12.97 -2.17 19.12
CA ASP A 162 14.38 -2.61 18.99
C ASP A 162 14.61 -3.65 17.88
N LYS A 163 13.57 -4.41 17.50
CA LYS A 163 13.60 -5.36 16.39
C LYS A 163 13.24 -4.73 15.04
N LEU A 164 12.72 -3.51 15.04
CA LEU A 164 12.30 -2.79 13.84
C LEU A 164 13.28 -1.69 13.43
N MET A 165 14.11 -1.23 14.37
CA MET A 165 15.06 -0.12 14.16
C MET A 165 16.45 -0.53 14.62
N ASN A 166 17.45 -0.37 13.73
CA ASN A 166 18.86 -0.69 14.05
C ASN A 166 19.57 0.42 14.83
N ALA A 167 19.01 1.62 14.90
CA ALA A 167 19.52 2.75 15.67
C ALA A 167 18.38 3.66 16.09
N VAL A 168 18.46 4.14 17.32
CA VAL A 168 17.57 5.15 17.88
C VAL A 168 18.28 6.50 17.72
N PRO A 169 17.86 7.43 16.84
CA PRO A 169 18.46 8.75 16.78
C PRO A 169 18.32 9.47 18.13
N ALA A 170 19.41 10.13 18.57
CA ALA A 170 19.47 10.75 19.88
C ALA A 170 18.67 12.08 20.02
N ASP A 171 18.11 12.57 18.91
CA ASP A 171 17.51 13.90 18.80
C ASP A 171 16.00 13.81 18.58
N GLY A 172 15.20 13.77 19.60
CA GLY A 172 13.74 14.09 19.63
C GLY A 172 12.82 13.66 18.47
N MET A 173 13.35 13.41 17.28
CA MET A 173 12.63 12.97 16.08
C MET A 173 12.05 11.55 16.23
N MET A 174 12.56 10.82 17.18
CA MET A 174 12.17 9.43 17.51
C MET A 174 10.77 9.27 18.08
N LEU A 175 10.27 10.27 18.80
CA LEU A 175 8.96 10.16 19.42
C LEU A 175 7.85 10.04 18.38
N ASP A 176 8.03 10.68 17.24
CA ASP A 176 7.04 10.63 16.15
C ASP A 176 7.12 9.35 15.34
N VAL A 177 8.31 8.83 15.10
CA VAL A 177 8.49 7.53 14.41
C VAL A 177 8.01 6.37 15.30
N ALA A 178 8.32 6.39 16.60
CA ALA A 178 7.84 5.37 17.54
C ALA A 178 6.31 5.39 17.66
N LYS A 179 5.69 6.57 17.71
CA LYS A 179 4.23 6.72 17.67
C LYS A 179 3.64 6.24 16.35
N LEU A 180 4.27 6.55 15.21
CA LEU A 180 3.83 6.07 13.90
C LEU A 180 3.92 4.54 13.79
N VAL A 181 4.98 3.93 14.29
CA VAL A 181 5.13 2.47 14.30
C VAL A 181 4.15 1.79 15.26
N GLN A 182 3.77 2.44 16.36
CA GLN A 182 2.74 1.92 17.28
C GLN A 182 1.32 2.03 16.70
N ILE A 183 1.07 3.02 15.84
CA ILE A 183 -0.21 3.23 15.18
C ILE A 183 -0.33 2.36 13.91
N ALA A 184 0.76 2.11 13.22
CA ALA A 184 0.79 1.29 12.01
C ALA A 184 0.84 -0.20 12.34
#